data_87ea79bb1fcc0e671d560c80d8b564f3
#
_entry.id   87ea79bb1fcc0e671d560c80d8b564f3
#
_cell.length_a   1.000
_cell.length_b   1.000
_cell.length_c   1.000
_cell.angle_alpha   90.00
_cell.angle_beta   90.00
_cell.angle_gamma   90.00
#
_symmetry.space_group_name_H-M   'P 1'
#
loop_
_entity.id
_entity.type
_entity.pdbx_description
1 polymer ?
#
loop_
_entity_poly.entity_id
_entity_poly.type
_entity_poly.pdbx_seq_one_letter_code
_entity_poly.pdbx_strand_id
1 'polypeptide(L)'
;MADTFSFDIVSEVNLQEVDNAINQARKEIVQRYDFKGSKSSIDLDLKEKKLTILSDDDFKLKSVVDILQNKLIKRSVPVKALDYGPVEPASAGTVRQVITLRVGIEKESAKLIVKMIKDTKLKVQAQIMEDQVRVTGKDKDDLQAVMKKIQAAGLAFAVQFTNYR
;
A
#
# COMPACT_ATOMS: atom_id res chain seq x y z
N MET A 1 34.03 21.06 -0.12
CA MET A 1 32.61 20.91 0.20
C MET A 1 32.41 19.65 1.00
N ALA A 2 31.65 19.75 2.06
CA ALA A 2 31.27 18.56 2.80
C ALA A 2 30.32 17.72 1.95
N ASP A 3 30.60 16.42 1.90
CA ASP A 3 29.72 15.49 1.20
C ASP A 3 28.37 15.44 1.90
N THR A 4 27.31 15.39 1.13
CA THR A 4 25.98 15.14 1.65
C THR A 4 25.44 13.81 1.11
N PHE A 5 24.70 13.13 1.95
CA PHE A 5 24.05 11.88 1.60
C PHE A 5 22.53 12.11 1.61
N SER A 6 21.83 11.35 0.84
CA SER A 6 20.37 11.48 0.78
C SER A 6 19.71 10.15 0.47
N PHE A 7 18.42 10.08 0.80
CA PHE A 7 17.53 9.01 0.34
C PHE A 7 16.13 9.58 0.20
N ASP A 8 15.29 8.86 -0.51
CA ASP A 8 13.89 9.23 -0.69
C ASP A 8 12.98 8.24 0.02
N ILE A 9 11.99 8.77 0.73
CA ILE A 9 10.90 7.98 1.32
C ILE A 9 9.77 8.02 0.30
N VAL A 10 9.35 6.85 -0.16
CA VAL A 10 8.33 6.70 -1.19
C VAL A 10 7.26 5.72 -0.72
N SER A 11 6.10 5.76 -1.33
CA SER A 11 5.05 4.76 -1.16
C SER A 11 4.66 4.27 -2.53
N GLU A 12 5.34 3.24 -3.01
CA GLU A 12 5.18 2.72 -4.35
C GLU A 12 4.43 1.39 -4.33
N VAL A 13 3.61 1.19 -5.34
CA VAL A 13 2.90 -0.06 -5.58
C VAL A 13 3.17 -0.49 -7.02
N ASN A 14 3.67 -1.70 -7.20
CA ASN A 14 3.84 -2.27 -8.53
C ASN A 14 2.49 -2.76 -9.04
N LEU A 15 1.85 -1.98 -9.91
CA LEU A 15 0.51 -2.28 -10.42
C LEU A 15 0.47 -3.57 -11.25
N GLN A 16 1.56 -3.92 -11.92
CA GLN A 16 1.63 -5.20 -12.65
C GLN A 16 1.57 -6.38 -11.67
N GLU A 17 2.24 -6.28 -10.54
CA GLU A 17 2.19 -7.33 -9.51
C GLU A 17 0.82 -7.40 -8.84
N VAL A 18 0.12 -6.28 -8.72
CA VAL A 18 -1.28 -6.28 -8.25
C VAL A 18 -2.15 -7.05 -9.24
N ASP A 19 -2.01 -6.79 -10.53
CA ASP A 19 -2.76 -7.50 -11.57
C ASP A 19 -2.47 -9.00 -11.54
N ASN A 20 -1.20 -9.37 -11.40
CA ASN A 20 -0.79 -10.77 -11.30
C ASN A 20 -1.41 -11.46 -10.08
N ALA A 21 -1.41 -10.78 -8.94
CA ALA A 21 -2.01 -11.28 -7.70
C ALA A 21 -3.53 -11.49 -7.87
N ILE A 22 -4.21 -10.55 -8.52
CA ILE A 22 -5.64 -10.65 -8.78
C ILE A 22 -5.95 -11.85 -9.67
N ASN A 23 -5.16 -12.05 -10.72
CA ASN A 23 -5.36 -13.20 -11.61
C ASN A 23 -5.16 -14.52 -10.87
N GLN A 24 -4.18 -14.61 -9.95
CA GLN A 24 -4.00 -15.78 -9.11
C GLN A 24 -5.16 -15.98 -8.14
N ALA A 25 -5.66 -14.90 -7.55
CA ALA A 25 -6.81 -14.95 -6.65
C ALA A 25 -8.06 -15.46 -7.40
N ARG A 26 -8.29 -14.96 -8.61
CA ARG A 26 -9.39 -15.41 -9.47
C ARG A 26 -9.30 -16.91 -9.76
N LYS A 27 -8.11 -17.43 -10.05
CA LYS A 27 -7.89 -18.85 -10.31
C LYS A 27 -8.21 -19.69 -9.08
N GLU A 28 -7.76 -19.25 -7.90
CA GLU A 28 -8.05 -19.97 -6.66
C GLU A 28 -9.55 -20.00 -6.37
N ILE A 29 -10.24 -18.88 -6.52
CA ILE A 29 -11.69 -18.79 -6.31
C ILE A 29 -12.44 -19.78 -7.21
N VAL A 30 -12.08 -19.86 -8.49
CA VAL A 30 -12.71 -20.80 -9.43
C VAL A 30 -12.50 -22.25 -9.03
N GLN A 31 -11.34 -22.57 -8.46
CA GLN A 31 -10.98 -23.93 -8.08
C GLN A 31 -11.47 -24.38 -6.72
N ARG A 32 -11.81 -23.43 -5.83
CA ARG A 32 -12.21 -23.77 -4.46
C ARG A 32 -13.67 -24.26 -4.42
N TYR A 33 -13.87 -25.35 -3.74
CA TYR A 33 -15.20 -25.95 -3.57
C TYR A 33 -16.17 -25.02 -2.87
N ASP A 34 -15.72 -24.27 -1.85
CA ASP A 34 -16.55 -23.35 -1.08
C ASP A 34 -17.03 -22.13 -1.90
N PHE A 35 -16.47 -21.92 -3.10
CA PHE A 35 -16.91 -20.88 -4.02
C PHE A 35 -17.71 -21.42 -5.22
N LYS A 36 -18.04 -22.70 -5.20
CA LYS A 36 -18.82 -23.29 -6.29
C LYS A 36 -20.20 -22.62 -6.39
N GLY A 37 -20.50 -22.08 -7.58
CA GLY A 37 -21.75 -21.35 -7.81
C GLY A 37 -21.77 -19.94 -7.22
N SER A 38 -20.67 -19.48 -6.62
CA SER A 38 -20.57 -18.13 -6.06
C SER A 38 -20.50 -17.07 -7.15
N LYS A 39 -21.06 -15.89 -6.86
CA LYS A 39 -21.00 -14.72 -7.72
C LYS A 39 -19.81 -13.81 -7.33
N SER A 40 -18.72 -14.42 -6.85
CA SER A 40 -17.53 -13.66 -6.44
C SER A 40 -16.72 -13.20 -7.63
N SER A 41 -16.31 -11.94 -7.62
CA SER A 41 -15.45 -11.36 -8.65
C SER A 41 -14.53 -10.30 -8.07
N ILE A 42 -13.41 -10.08 -8.75
CA ILE A 42 -12.46 -9.02 -8.44
C ILE A 42 -12.18 -8.28 -9.75
N ASP A 43 -12.50 -6.98 -9.79
CA ASP A 43 -12.23 -6.13 -10.92
C ASP A 43 -11.17 -5.09 -10.56
N LEU A 44 -10.23 -4.85 -11.45
CA LEU A 44 -9.17 -3.87 -11.28
C LEU A 44 -9.34 -2.74 -12.29
N ASP A 45 -9.45 -1.52 -11.78
CA ASP A 45 -9.38 -0.30 -12.59
C ASP A 45 -7.99 0.31 -12.38
N LEU A 46 -7.10 0.10 -13.35
CA LEU A 46 -5.72 0.60 -13.27
C LEU A 46 -5.67 2.12 -13.31
N LYS A 47 -6.56 2.74 -14.04
CA LYS A 47 -6.57 4.20 -14.19
C LYS A 47 -6.97 4.88 -12.88
N GLU A 48 -8.02 4.39 -12.26
CA GLU A 48 -8.52 4.93 -10.98
C GLU A 48 -7.81 4.32 -9.78
N LYS A 49 -6.99 3.28 -9.99
CA LYS A 49 -6.27 2.55 -8.95
C LYS A 49 -7.22 2.02 -7.87
N LYS A 50 -8.27 1.37 -8.33
CA LYS A 50 -9.32 0.81 -7.47
C LYS A 50 -9.59 -0.64 -7.81
N LEU A 51 -9.86 -1.41 -6.76
CA LEU A 51 -10.32 -2.79 -6.85
C LEU A 51 -11.78 -2.83 -6.43
N THR A 52 -12.62 -3.50 -7.20
CA THR A 52 -14.00 -3.73 -6.82
C THR A 52 -14.21 -5.22 -6.59
N ILE A 53 -14.60 -5.59 -5.36
CA ILE A 53 -14.89 -6.97 -5.00
C ILE A 53 -16.39 -7.12 -4.87
N LEU A 54 -16.94 -8.11 -5.56
CA LEU A 54 -18.34 -8.50 -5.49
C LEU A 54 -18.41 -9.92 -4.96
N SER A 55 -19.37 -10.19 -4.06
CA SER A 55 -19.56 -11.54 -3.52
C SER A 55 -20.99 -11.76 -3.06
N ASP A 56 -21.29 -12.99 -2.68
CA ASP A 56 -22.67 -13.41 -2.31
C ASP A 56 -23.15 -12.78 -1.00
N ASP A 57 -22.25 -12.66 -0.03
CA ASP A 57 -22.55 -12.10 1.29
C ASP A 57 -21.25 -11.59 1.94
N ASP A 58 -21.38 -10.99 3.13
CA ASP A 58 -20.25 -10.42 3.87
C ASP A 58 -19.18 -11.46 4.19
N PHE A 59 -19.59 -12.65 4.57
CA PHE A 59 -18.65 -13.73 4.91
C PHE A 59 -17.85 -14.17 3.69
N LYS A 60 -18.54 -14.38 2.56
CA LYS A 60 -17.90 -14.78 1.30
C LYS A 60 -16.96 -13.69 0.78
N LEU A 61 -17.38 -12.43 0.88
CA LEU A 61 -16.57 -11.28 0.49
C LEU A 61 -15.28 -11.24 1.31
N LYS A 62 -15.36 -11.43 2.62
CA LYS A 62 -14.19 -11.49 3.48
C LYS A 62 -13.23 -12.60 3.06
N SER A 63 -13.76 -13.75 2.68
CA SER A 63 -12.94 -14.86 2.18
C SER A 63 -12.21 -14.48 0.88
N VAL A 64 -12.86 -13.75 -0.02
CA VAL A 64 -12.24 -13.23 -1.25
C VAL A 64 -11.10 -12.28 -0.90
N VAL A 65 -11.33 -11.37 0.05
CA VAL A 65 -10.31 -10.42 0.50
C VAL A 65 -9.11 -11.16 1.08
N ASP A 66 -9.32 -12.19 1.89
CA ASP A 66 -8.23 -12.98 2.48
C ASP A 66 -7.40 -13.66 1.39
N ILE A 67 -8.04 -14.23 0.38
CA ILE A 67 -7.34 -14.84 -0.76
C ILE A 67 -6.51 -13.78 -1.49
N LEU A 68 -7.11 -12.64 -1.76
CA LEU A 68 -6.43 -11.53 -2.46
C LEU A 68 -5.20 -11.06 -1.67
N GLN A 69 -5.35 -10.84 -0.36
CA GLN A 69 -4.25 -10.41 0.50
C GLN A 69 -3.09 -11.40 0.45
N ASN A 70 -3.38 -12.70 0.53
CA ASN A 70 -2.34 -13.73 0.46
C ASN A 70 -1.57 -13.67 -0.87
N LYS A 71 -2.27 -13.45 -1.98
CA LYS A 71 -1.63 -13.36 -3.29
C LYS A 71 -0.78 -12.09 -3.42
N LEU A 72 -1.27 -10.97 -2.88
CA LEU A 72 -0.52 -9.71 -2.86
C LEU A 72 0.76 -9.85 -2.03
N ILE A 73 0.68 -10.45 -0.85
CA ILE A 73 1.84 -10.67 0.02
C ILE A 73 2.89 -11.52 -0.70
N LYS A 74 2.48 -12.59 -1.35
CA LYS A 74 3.40 -13.47 -2.10
C LYS A 74 4.09 -12.76 -3.24
N ARG A 75 3.50 -11.68 -3.74
CA ARG A 75 4.07 -10.86 -4.82
C ARG A 75 4.73 -9.59 -4.32
N SER A 76 5.01 -9.54 -3.02
CA SER A 76 5.68 -8.41 -2.37
C SER A 76 4.93 -7.08 -2.50
N VAL A 77 3.62 -7.12 -2.65
CA VAL A 77 2.78 -5.92 -2.61
C VAL A 77 2.33 -5.71 -1.16
N PRO A 78 2.63 -4.55 -0.56
CA PRO A 78 2.27 -4.32 0.85
C PRO A 78 0.77 -4.22 1.03
N VAL A 79 0.22 -4.94 2.02
CA VAL A 79 -1.22 -4.87 2.34
C VAL A 79 -1.61 -3.49 2.88
N LYS A 80 -0.67 -2.73 3.42
CA LYS A 80 -0.91 -1.34 3.85
C LYS A 80 -1.24 -0.41 2.69
N ALA A 81 -0.98 -0.82 1.46
CA ALA A 81 -1.35 -0.05 0.27
C ALA A 81 -2.84 -0.14 -0.03
N LEU A 82 -3.58 -1.01 0.65
CA LEU A 82 -5.01 -1.19 0.44
C LEU A 82 -5.81 -0.33 1.42
N ASP A 83 -6.66 0.53 0.85
CA ASP A 83 -7.59 1.36 1.63
C ASP A 83 -9.00 0.84 1.40
N TYR A 84 -9.57 0.19 2.42
CA TYR A 84 -10.85 -0.50 2.32
C TYR A 84 -12.02 0.46 2.49
N GLY A 85 -12.88 0.52 1.48
CA GLY A 85 -14.17 1.20 1.60
C GLY A 85 -15.18 0.34 2.36
N PRO A 86 -16.38 0.86 2.59
CA PRO A 86 -17.42 0.10 3.28
C PRO A 86 -17.97 -1.02 2.39
N VAL A 87 -18.47 -2.07 3.03
CA VAL A 87 -19.20 -3.14 2.33
C VAL A 87 -20.63 -2.63 2.10
N GLU A 88 -21.06 -2.63 0.85
CA GLU A 88 -22.36 -2.09 0.44
C GLU A 88 -23.20 -3.16 -0.24
N PRO A 89 -24.55 -3.11 -0.08
CA PRO A 89 -25.42 -3.97 -0.86
C PRO A 89 -25.27 -3.71 -2.37
N ALA A 90 -25.34 -4.76 -3.16
CA ALA A 90 -25.28 -4.69 -4.61
C ALA A 90 -26.47 -5.43 -5.19
N SER A 91 -26.59 -5.45 -6.52
CA SER A 91 -27.73 -6.07 -7.20
C SER A 91 -27.83 -7.56 -6.92
N ALA A 92 -29.06 -8.10 -7.00
CA ALA A 92 -29.36 -9.53 -6.87
C ALA A 92 -28.90 -10.13 -5.52
N GLY A 93 -28.97 -9.36 -4.44
CA GLY A 93 -28.63 -9.84 -3.09
C GLY A 93 -27.15 -9.98 -2.81
N THR A 94 -26.28 -9.50 -3.72
CA THR A 94 -24.84 -9.53 -3.51
C THR A 94 -24.36 -8.32 -2.71
N VAL A 95 -23.09 -8.34 -2.33
CA VAL A 95 -22.42 -7.22 -1.64
C VAL A 95 -21.19 -6.82 -2.41
N ARG A 96 -20.80 -5.56 -2.26
CA ARG A 96 -19.67 -4.97 -2.97
C ARG A 96 -18.78 -4.19 -2.01
N GLN A 97 -17.48 -4.26 -2.23
CA GLN A 97 -16.52 -3.42 -1.52
C GLN A 97 -15.52 -2.87 -2.53
N VAL A 98 -15.28 -1.55 -2.45
CA VAL A 98 -14.25 -0.89 -3.25
C VAL A 98 -13.01 -0.69 -2.38
N ILE A 99 -11.87 -1.10 -2.91
CA ILE A 99 -10.57 -0.95 -2.25
C ILE A 99 -9.74 -0.02 -3.11
N THR A 100 -9.27 1.08 -2.54
CA THR A 100 -8.41 2.03 -3.23
C THR A 100 -6.95 1.65 -2.99
N LEU A 101 -6.13 1.67 -4.05
CA LEU A 101 -4.68 1.47 -3.93
C LEU A 101 -4.03 2.80 -3.60
N ARG A 102 -3.31 2.84 -2.47
CA ARG A 102 -2.55 4.03 -2.05
C ARG A 102 -1.21 4.02 -2.74
N VAL A 103 -1.06 4.89 -3.73
CA VAL A 103 0.19 5.05 -4.50
C VAL A 103 0.69 6.47 -4.29
N GLY A 104 1.95 6.59 -3.84
CA GLY A 104 2.53 7.87 -3.48
C GLY A 104 2.20 8.27 -2.05
N ILE A 105 2.90 9.25 -1.53
CA ILE A 105 2.67 9.80 -0.19
C ILE A 105 1.82 11.05 -0.35
N GLU A 106 0.64 11.05 0.25
CA GLU A 106 -0.23 12.22 0.25
C GLU A 106 0.43 13.37 1.01
N LYS A 107 0.07 14.60 0.65
CA LYS A 107 0.67 15.81 1.23
C LYS A 107 0.58 15.84 2.75
N GLU A 108 -0.58 15.48 3.31
CA GLU A 108 -0.77 15.45 4.77
C GLU A 108 0.12 14.40 5.43
N SER A 109 0.25 13.24 4.81
CA SER A 109 1.14 12.17 5.29
C SER A 109 2.60 12.59 5.20
N ALA A 110 2.98 13.29 4.13
CA ALA A 110 4.33 13.83 3.97
C ALA A 110 4.68 14.83 5.07
N LYS A 111 3.74 15.70 5.43
CA LYS A 111 3.92 16.64 6.54
C LYS A 111 4.13 15.93 7.86
N LEU A 112 3.38 14.86 8.09
CA LEU A 112 3.54 14.04 9.29
C LEU A 112 4.94 13.43 9.36
N ILE A 113 5.42 12.88 8.26
CA ILE A 113 6.77 12.29 8.17
C ILE A 113 7.83 13.36 8.46
N VAL A 114 7.70 14.54 7.85
CA VAL A 114 8.65 15.65 8.07
C VAL A 114 8.67 16.05 9.54
N LYS A 115 7.50 16.13 10.19
CA LYS A 115 7.41 16.43 11.61
C LYS A 115 8.10 15.37 12.47
N MET A 116 7.88 14.10 12.17
CA MET A 116 8.53 12.99 12.88
C MET A 116 10.05 13.07 12.78
N ILE A 117 10.57 13.42 11.59
CA ILE A 117 11.99 13.58 11.37
C ILE A 117 12.55 14.75 12.20
N LYS A 118 11.84 15.88 12.18
CA LYS A 118 12.24 17.04 13.00
C LYS A 118 12.27 16.72 14.48
N ASP A 119 11.32 15.93 14.97
CA ASP A 119 11.22 15.55 16.37
C ASP A 119 12.39 14.66 16.82
N THR A 120 13.11 14.01 15.91
CA THR A 120 14.31 13.24 16.25
C THR A 120 15.48 14.11 16.66
N LYS A 121 15.47 15.39 16.26
CA LYS A 121 16.55 16.36 16.45
C LYS A 121 17.88 15.92 15.83
N LEU A 122 17.85 15.00 14.90
CA LEU A 122 19.00 14.60 14.11
C LEU A 122 19.37 15.71 13.11
N LYS A 123 20.64 15.74 12.72
CA LYS A 123 21.17 16.75 11.79
C LYS A 123 20.85 16.38 10.34
N VAL A 124 19.57 16.33 10.02
CA VAL A 124 19.07 16.01 8.69
C VAL A 124 18.03 17.04 8.26
N GLN A 125 17.82 17.15 6.96
CA GLN A 125 16.77 17.97 6.39
C GLN A 125 15.79 17.07 5.65
N ALA A 126 14.51 17.35 5.81
CA ALA A 126 13.44 16.64 5.11
C ALA A 126 12.71 17.62 4.20
N GLN A 127 12.54 17.24 2.94
CA GLN A 127 11.89 18.07 1.93
C GLN A 127 10.81 17.26 1.23
N ILE A 128 9.60 17.83 1.15
CA ILE A 128 8.50 17.22 0.42
C ILE A 128 8.72 17.47 -1.08
N MET A 129 8.74 16.40 -1.87
CA MET A 129 8.95 16.44 -3.31
C MET A 129 7.84 15.66 -4.00
N GLU A 130 6.81 16.37 -4.45
CA GLU A 130 5.62 15.78 -5.07
C GLU A 130 4.95 14.76 -4.15
N ASP A 131 5.11 13.46 -4.43
CA ASP A 131 4.51 12.37 -3.67
C ASP A 131 5.54 11.59 -2.84
N GLN A 132 6.68 12.20 -2.53
CA GLN A 132 7.74 11.57 -1.75
C GLN A 132 8.42 12.58 -0.83
N VAL A 133 9.23 12.07 0.09
CA VAL A 133 10.00 12.90 1.02
C VAL A 133 11.49 12.59 0.86
N ARG A 134 12.28 13.61 0.56
CA ARG A 134 13.74 13.48 0.46
C ARG A 134 14.37 13.86 1.79
N VAL A 135 15.26 13.01 2.28
CA VAL A 135 16.02 13.25 3.51
C VAL A 135 17.49 13.39 3.15
N THR A 136 18.10 14.50 3.59
CA THR A 136 19.49 14.83 3.30
C THR A 136 20.24 15.06 4.60
N GLY A 137 21.48 14.61 4.69
CA GLY A 137 22.34 14.81 5.85
C GLY A 137 23.80 14.58 5.51
N LYS A 138 24.68 15.02 6.40
CA LYS A 138 26.13 14.85 6.23
C LYS A 138 26.65 13.53 6.81
N ASP A 139 25.84 12.87 7.64
CA ASP A 139 26.23 11.65 8.33
C ASP A 139 25.29 10.51 7.93
N LYS A 140 25.85 9.43 7.41
CA LYS A 140 25.09 8.25 7.03
C LYS A 140 24.36 7.62 8.22
N ASP A 141 24.97 7.67 9.42
CA ASP A 141 24.36 7.11 10.63
C ASP A 141 23.07 7.86 11.00
N ASP A 142 23.05 9.18 10.81
CA ASP A 142 21.84 9.97 11.03
C ASP A 142 20.73 9.57 10.06
N LEU A 143 21.07 9.31 8.79
CA LEU A 143 20.09 8.84 7.80
C LEU A 143 19.56 7.46 8.17
N GLN A 144 20.41 6.55 8.64
CA GLN A 144 19.97 5.23 9.08
C GLN A 144 19.04 5.33 10.29
N ALA A 145 19.34 6.24 11.21
CA ALA A 145 18.49 6.48 12.38
C ALA A 145 17.10 6.98 11.97
N VAL A 146 17.01 7.85 10.97
CA VAL A 146 15.73 8.31 10.41
C VAL A 146 14.95 7.14 9.83
N MET A 147 15.60 6.29 9.03
CA MET A 147 14.94 5.11 8.44
C MET A 147 14.34 4.21 9.52
N LYS A 148 15.11 3.92 10.57
CA LYS A 148 14.63 3.09 11.68
C LYS A 148 13.43 3.73 12.38
N LYS A 149 13.48 5.03 12.60
CA LYS A 149 12.40 5.77 13.25
C LYS A 149 11.10 5.69 12.42
N ILE A 150 11.20 5.89 11.12
CA ILE A 150 10.04 5.84 10.22
C ILE A 150 9.47 4.42 10.15
N GLN A 151 10.31 3.39 10.05
CA GLN A 151 9.86 1.99 10.03
C GLN A 151 9.16 1.60 11.33
N ALA A 152 9.68 2.06 12.47
CA ALA A 152 9.13 1.74 13.79
C ALA A 152 7.85 2.52 14.12
N ALA A 153 7.53 3.55 13.35
CA ALA A 153 6.40 4.44 13.64
C ALA A 153 5.03 3.80 13.40
N GLY A 154 4.96 2.68 12.68
CA GLY A 154 3.70 2.00 12.40
C GLY A 154 2.74 2.84 11.59
N LEU A 155 3.23 3.47 10.53
CA LEU A 155 2.41 4.32 9.66
C LEU A 155 1.28 3.51 9.03
N ALA A 156 0.15 4.17 8.79
CA ALA A 156 -1.04 3.54 8.20
C ALA A 156 -0.86 3.17 6.73
N PHE A 157 0.22 3.61 6.11
CA PHE A 157 0.53 3.34 4.71
C PHE A 157 1.95 2.75 4.61
N ALA A 158 2.21 2.05 3.50
CA ALA A 158 3.53 1.44 3.27
C ALA A 158 4.55 2.51 2.86
N VAL A 159 5.78 2.37 3.33
CA VAL A 159 6.89 3.22 2.91
C VAL A 159 8.07 2.35 2.49
N GLN A 160 8.81 2.85 1.50
CA GLN A 160 10.07 2.27 1.06
C GLN A 160 11.12 3.37 1.03
N PHE A 161 12.38 2.99 1.14
CA PHE A 161 13.51 3.91 1.07
C PHE A 161 14.33 3.59 -0.18
N THR A 162 14.58 4.61 -0.98
CA THR A 162 15.21 4.45 -2.29
C THR A 162 16.11 5.64 -2.62
N ASN A 163 16.81 5.58 -3.75
CA ASN A 163 17.67 6.65 -4.25
C ASN A 163 18.77 7.05 -3.26
N TYR A 164 19.41 6.08 -2.66
CA TYR A 164 20.56 6.33 -1.79
C TYR A 164 21.70 7.00 -2.60
N ARG A 165 22.21 8.11 -2.10
CA ARG A 165 23.28 8.84 -2.73
C ARG A 165 24.37 9.24 -1.76
#